data_e1494fedd25e1949803d86c04cc287f8
#
_entry.id   e1494fedd25e1949803d86c04cc287f8
#
_cell.length_a   1.000
_cell.length_b   1.000
_cell.length_c   1.000
_cell.angle_alpha   90.00
_cell.angle_beta   90.00
_cell.angle_gamma   90.00
#
_symmetry.space_group_name_H-M   'P 1'
#
loop_
_entity.id
_entity.type
_entity.pdbx_description
1 polymer ?
#
loop_
_entity_poly.entity_id
_entity_poly.type
_entity_poly.pdbx_seq_one_letter_code
_entity_poly.pdbx_strand_id
1 'polypeptide(L)'
;ANYIYGLPGDTKETIEKTFKLSLELCTAGWNTYGAMALPGSFLYKDALEKGIKLPENYEGYSFHSYETLPLPTEKLSAKEIITFRDEAFNRYHNHKPFLQLIEKKFGKKAVENIIEMTKIKLKRKIKGDQLQ
;
A
#
# COMPACT_ATOMS: atom_id res chain seq x y z
N ALA A 1 8.51 4.66 -9.52
CA ALA A 1 8.87 4.88 -8.11
C ALA A 1 8.18 3.85 -7.24
N ASN A 2 8.85 3.41 -6.17
CA ASN A 2 8.32 2.44 -5.20
C ASN A 2 8.41 3.06 -3.80
N TYR A 3 7.33 2.93 -3.03
CA TYR A 3 7.22 3.46 -1.66
C TYR A 3 6.76 2.36 -0.72
N ILE A 4 7.27 2.36 0.50
CA ILE A 4 6.92 1.38 1.54
C ILE A 4 6.37 2.13 2.74
N TYR A 5 5.25 1.66 3.29
CA TYR A 5 4.64 2.16 4.52
C TYR A 5 4.70 1.11 5.62
N GLY A 6 4.92 1.54 6.85
CA GLY A 6 4.94 0.66 8.01
C GLY A 6 6.27 -0.05 8.25
N LEU A 7 7.39 0.53 7.84
CA LEU A 7 8.71 0.11 8.30
C LEU A 7 8.84 0.37 9.81
N PRO A 8 9.71 -0.37 10.53
CA PRO A 8 9.96 -0.11 11.95
C PRO A 8 10.22 1.36 12.22
N GLY A 9 9.52 1.93 13.20
CA GLY A 9 9.58 3.36 13.53
C GLY A 9 8.61 4.26 12.78
N ASP A 10 7.89 3.76 11.76
CA ASP A 10 6.88 4.56 11.07
C ASP A 10 5.70 4.92 11.98
N THR A 11 5.26 6.16 11.81
CA THR A 11 4.07 6.75 12.43
C THR A 11 3.11 7.22 11.34
N LYS A 12 1.91 7.64 11.73
CA LYS A 12 0.95 8.22 10.80
C LYS A 12 1.52 9.44 10.06
N GLU A 13 2.30 10.27 10.76
CA GLU A 13 2.94 11.45 10.19
C GLU A 13 4.02 11.08 9.16
N THR A 14 4.83 10.06 9.44
CA THR A 14 5.92 9.68 8.53
C THR A 14 5.41 9.03 7.25
N ILE A 15 4.40 8.15 7.33
CA ILE A 15 3.81 7.56 6.12
C ILE A 15 3.07 8.61 5.28
N GLU A 16 2.43 9.62 5.91
CA GLU A 16 1.82 10.74 5.17
C GLU A 16 2.88 11.63 4.51
N LYS A 17 4.05 11.86 5.15
CA LYS A 17 5.18 12.57 4.52
C LYS A 17 5.71 11.82 3.30
N THR A 18 5.88 10.51 3.40
CA THR A 18 6.29 9.66 2.28
C THR A 18 5.29 9.76 1.12
N PHE A 19 3.99 9.74 1.42
CA PHE A 19 2.96 9.89 0.41
C PHE A 19 2.99 11.29 -0.25
N LYS A 20 3.11 12.36 0.54
CA LYS A 20 3.23 13.74 0.01
C LYS A 20 4.43 13.89 -0.91
N LEU A 21 5.60 13.35 -0.53
CA LEU A 21 6.77 13.33 -1.40
C LEU A 21 6.47 12.62 -2.73
N SER A 22 5.72 11.53 -2.70
CA SER A 22 5.34 10.83 -3.94
C SER A 22 4.47 11.68 -4.87
N LEU A 23 3.56 12.50 -4.31
CA LEU A 23 2.75 13.44 -5.08
C LEU A 23 3.59 14.57 -5.68
N GLU A 24 4.58 15.09 -4.94
CA GLU A 24 5.49 16.13 -5.43
C GLU A 24 6.37 15.62 -6.57
N LEU A 25 6.92 14.40 -6.45
CA LEU A 25 7.71 13.76 -7.49
C LEU A 25 6.89 13.37 -8.73
N CYS A 26 5.64 13.05 -8.56
CA CYS A 26 4.64 12.81 -9.61
C CYS A 26 5.16 11.96 -10.78
N THR A 27 5.66 10.76 -10.48
CA THR A 27 6.19 9.83 -11.51
C THR A 27 5.08 9.09 -12.23
N ALA A 28 5.27 8.80 -13.53
CA ALA A 28 4.28 8.06 -14.34
C ALA A 28 4.07 6.63 -13.84
N GLY A 29 5.11 5.98 -13.33
CA GLY A 29 5.03 4.68 -12.64
C GLY A 29 5.10 4.88 -11.13
N TRP A 30 4.10 4.39 -10.41
CA TRP A 30 4.01 4.52 -8.95
C TRP A 30 3.48 3.23 -8.32
N ASN A 31 4.23 2.71 -7.36
CA ASN A 31 3.84 1.55 -6.57
C ASN A 31 3.98 1.85 -5.08
N THR A 32 3.11 1.24 -4.28
CA THR A 32 3.19 1.37 -2.83
C THR A 32 2.83 0.04 -2.15
N TYR A 33 3.52 -0.21 -1.05
CA TYR A 33 3.47 -1.47 -0.32
C TYR A 33 3.34 -1.21 1.18
N GLY A 34 2.61 -2.07 1.89
CA GLY A 34 2.81 -2.24 3.33
C GLY A 34 4.09 -3.05 3.58
N ALA A 35 4.85 -2.70 4.60
CA ALA A 35 6.03 -3.50 4.96
C ALA A 35 5.62 -4.93 5.33
N MET A 36 6.33 -5.91 4.79
CA MET A 36 6.08 -7.33 5.01
C MET A 36 7.29 -8.00 5.66
N ALA A 37 7.04 -8.79 6.68
CA ALA A 37 8.05 -9.66 7.29
C ALA A 37 8.20 -10.94 6.47
N LEU A 38 8.86 -10.84 5.31
CA LEU A 38 9.02 -11.99 4.40
C LEU A 38 9.85 -13.09 5.04
N PRO A 39 9.46 -14.38 4.90
CA PRO A 39 10.22 -15.51 5.44
C PRO A 39 11.70 -15.45 5.07
N GLY A 40 12.57 -15.62 6.08
CA GLY A 40 14.02 -15.54 5.93
C GLY A 40 14.63 -14.14 6.05
N SER A 41 13.83 -13.08 6.07
CA SER A 41 14.32 -11.70 6.27
C SER A 41 14.63 -11.42 7.74
N PHE A 42 15.39 -10.34 7.99
CA PHE A 42 15.62 -9.83 9.35
C PHE A 42 14.29 -9.44 10.03
N LEU A 43 13.39 -8.77 9.31
CA LEU A 43 12.07 -8.39 9.83
C LEU A 43 11.23 -9.60 10.24
N TYR A 44 11.36 -10.72 9.55
CA TYR A 44 10.68 -11.97 9.90
C TYR A 44 11.19 -12.53 11.23
N LYS A 45 12.51 -12.58 11.40
CA LYS A 45 13.13 -13.05 12.66
C LYS A 45 12.75 -12.15 13.83
N ASP A 46 12.87 -10.84 13.67
CA ASP A 46 12.49 -9.85 14.69
C ASP A 46 10.99 -9.96 15.07
N ALA A 47 10.13 -10.15 14.09
CA ALA A 47 8.71 -10.34 14.33
C ALA A 47 8.41 -11.62 15.13
N LEU A 48 9.10 -12.73 14.83
CA LEU A 48 8.97 -13.98 15.60
C LEU A 48 9.43 -13.79 17.05
N GLU A 49 10.58 -13.16 17.25
CA GLU A 49 11.13 -12.88 18.59
C GLU A 49 10.20 -11.99 19.43
N LYS A 50 9.52 -11.05 18.79
CA LYS A 50 8.54 -10.15 19.42
C LYS A 50 7.15 -10.74 19.55
N GLY A 51 6.90 -11.95 19.07
CA GLY A 51 5.58 -12.59 19.09
C GLY A 51 4.54 -11.86 18.21
N ILE A 52 4.97 -11.14 17.19
CA ILE A 52 4.07 -10.44 16.26
C ILE A 52 3.40 -11.48 15.36
N LYS A 53 2.08 -11.35 15.19
CA LYS A 53 1.33 -12.22 14.29
C LYS A 53 1.79 -12.05 12.85
N LEU A 54 2.21 -13.15 12.24
CA LEU A 54 2.61 -13.23 10.84
C LEU A 54 1.55 -13.94 9.99
N PRO A 55 1.56 -13.77 8.66
CA PRO A 55 0.72 -14.55 7.78
C PRO A 55 0.91 -16.05 7.94
N GLU A 56 -0.18 -16.82 7.95
CA GLU A 56 -0.19 -18.28 8.07
C GLU A 56 0.19 -18.97 6.76
N ASN A 57 0.01 -18.27 5.63
CA ASN A 57 0.27 -18.78 4.28
C ASN A 57 0.81 -17.67 3.37
N TYR A 58 1.23 -18.05 2.16
CA TYR A 58 1.81 -17.09 1.19
C TYR A 58 0.83 -16.01 0.73
N GLU A 59 -0.47 -16.28 0.75
CA GLU A 59 -1.49 -15.29 0.37
C GLU A 59 -1.44 -14.06 1.28
N GLY A 60 -1.14 -14.25 2.57
CA GLY A 60 -1.02 -13.16 3.52
C GLY A 60 0.13 -12.19 3.24
N TYR A 61 1.12 -12.58 2.45
CA TYR A 61 2.22 -11.73 1.99
C TYR A 61 1.91 -10.99 0.68
N SER A 62 0.81 -11.30 0.01
CA SER A 62 0.41 -10.64 -1.23
C SER A 62 -0.33 -9.33 -0.96
N PHE A 63 0.11 -8.23 -1.57
CA PHE A 63 -0.51 -6.90 -1.43
C PHE A 63 -1.93 -6.81 -2.00
N HIS A 64 -2.29 -7.72 -2.88
CA HIS A 64 -3.59 -7.74 -3.56
C HIS A 64 -4.56 -8.74 -2.95
N SER A 65 -4.09 -9.63 -2.10
CA SER A 65 -4.88 -10.68 -1.48
C SER A 65 -5.86 -10.15 -0.43
N TYR A 66 -6.96 -10.86 -0.28
CA TYR A 66 -7.90 -10.67 0.82
C TYR A 66 -7.24 -10.91 2.19
N GLU A 67 -6.34 -11.90 2.28
CA GLU A 67 -5.62 -12.32 3.49
C GLU A 67 -4.43 -11.42 3.83
N THR A 68 -4.13 -10.38 3.05
CA THR A 68 -2.98 -9.49 3.26
C THR A 68 -2.83 -9.07 4.73
N LEU A 69 -1.65 -9.34 5.28
CA LEU A 69 -1.30 -8.98 6.65
C LEU A 69 0.09 -8.30 6.68
N PRO A 70 0.16 -6.98 6.57
CA PRO A 70 1.44 -6.26 6.69
C PRO A 70 1.96 -6.29 8.12
N LEU A 71 3.26 -6.03 8.27
CA LEU A 71 3.91 -5.88 9.57
C LEU A 71 3.37 -4.63 10.28
N PRO A 72 2.90 -4.71 11.54
CA PRO A 72 2.58 -3.52 12.33
C PRO A 72 3.85 -2.81 12.79
N THR A 73 3.73 -1.54 13.16
CA THR A 73 4.78 -0.81 13.89
C THR A 73 4.36 -0.61 15.35
N GLU A 74 5.20 0.02 16.15
CA GLU A 74 4.85 0.42 17.53
C GLU A 74 3.69 1.43 17.58
N LYS A 75 3.47 2.18 16.50
CA LYS A 75 2.49 3.27 16.42
C LYS A 75 1.34 3.01 15.46
N LEU A 76 1.45 2.00 14.61
CA LEU A 76 0.47 1.68 13.58
C LEU A 76 0.15 0.20 13.58
N SER A 77 -1.13 -0.13 13.62
CA SER A 77 -1.61 -1.50 13.40
C SER A 77 -1.47 -1.91 11.92
N ALA A 78 -1.40 -3.21 11.67
CA ALA A 78 -1.42 -3.75 10.31
C ALA A 78 -2.66 -3.28 9.51
N LYS A 79 -3.82 -3.15 10.20
CA LYS A 79 -5.05 -2.62 9.61
C LYS A 79 -4.90 -1.16 9.16
N GLU A 80 -4.30 -0.31 9.98
CA GLU A 80 -4.05 1.10 9.62
C GLU A 80 -3.10 1.23 8.44
N ILE A 81 -2.03 0.44 8.40
CA ILE A 81 -1.05 0.44 7.32
C ILE A 81 -1.69 0.04 5.99
N ILE A 82 -2.45 -1.07 5.95
CA ILE A 82 -3.08 -1.52 4.70
C ILE A 82 -4.21 -0.58 4.26
N THR A 83 -4.93 0.02 5.22
CA THR A 83 -5.95 1.02 4.92
C THR A 83 -5.32 2.24 4.29
N PHE A 84 -4.24 2.77 4.89
CA PHE A 84 -3.51 3.91 4.35
C PHE A 84 -2.95 3.61 2.94
N ARG A 85 -2.37 2.42 2.74
CA ARG A 85 -1.87 1.99 1.42
C ARG A 85 -2.96 2.00 0.35
N ASP A 86 -4.13 1.45 0.66
CA ASP A 86 -5.25 1.38 -0.28
C ASP A 86 -5.82 2.79 -0.58
N GLU A 87 -5.89 3.66 0.42
CA GLU A 87 -6.29 5.06 0.25
C GLU A 87 -5.25 5.86 -0.56
N ALA A 88 -3.96 5.68 -0.27
CA ALA A 88 -2.88 6.33 -1.00
C ALA A 88 -2.89 5.97 -2.50
N PHE A 89 -3.20 4.71 -2.84
CA PHE A 89 -3.38 4.27 -4.21
C PHE A 89 -4.46 5.08 -4.93
N ASN A 90 -5.63 5.23 -4.31
CA ASN A 90 -6.72 6.01 -4.90
C ASN A 90 -6.38 7.51 -4.98
N ARG A 91 -5.78 8.07 -3.92
CA ARG A 91 -5.38 9.48 -3.86
C ARG A 91 -4.37 9.82 -4.95
N TYR A 92 -3.37 8.95 -5.17
CA TYR A 92 -2.35 9.17 -6.20
C TYR A 92 -2.91 9.08 -7.62
N HIS A 93 -3.65 8.01 -7.93
CA HIS A 93 -4.17 7.77 -9.27
C HIS A 93 -5.35 8.69 -9.67
N ASN A 94 -5.93 9.42 -8.71
CA ASN A 94 -6.89 10.50 -8.97
C ASN A 94 -6.26 11.91 -8.83
N HIS A 95 -4.94 12.00 -8.59
CA HIS A 95 -4.24 13.27 -8.49
C HIS A 95 -4.17 13.97 -9.84
N LYS A 96 -4.72 15.19 -9.93
CA LYS A 96 -4.82 15.92 -11.20
C LYS A 96 -3.49 16.06 -11.95
N PRO A 97 -2.36 16.45 -11.32
CA PRO A 97 -1.06 16.51 -12.01
C PRO A 97 -0.62 15.17 -12.59
N PHE A 98 -0.88 14.07 -11.89
CA PHE A 98 -0.60 12.72 -12.38
C PHE A 98 -1.43 12.39 -13.61
N LEU A 99 -2.74 12.63 -13.58
CA LEU A 99 -3.62 12.37 -14.74
C LEU A 99 -3.23 13.22 -15.95
N GLN A 100 -2.84 14.47 -15.75
CA GLN A 100 -2.32 15.34 -16.81
C GLN A 100 -1.01 14.81 -17.40
N LEU A 101 -0.09 14.30 -16.55
CA LEU A 101 1.15 13.67 -17.01
C LEU A 101 0.87 12.44 -17.87
N ILE A 102 -0.06 11.58 -17.43
CA ILE A 102 -0.46 10.38 -18.15
C ILE A 102 -1.12 10.73 -19.49
N GLU A 103 -2.04 11.69 -19.51
CA GLU A 103 -2.70 12.14 -20.74
C GLU A 103 -1.67 12.64 -21.75
N LYS A 104 -0.72 13.47 -21.31
CA LYS A 104 0.35 14.01 -22.16
C LYS A 104 1.25 12.93 -22.75
N LYS A 105 1.56 11.88 -21.96
CA LYS A 105 2.51 10.84 -22.38
C LYS A 105 1.86 9.67 -23.12
N PHE A 106 0.65 9.28 -22.73
CA PHE A 106 0.03 8.03 -23.16
C PHE A 106 -1.40 8.21 -23.72
N GLY A 107 -1.91 9.44 -23.72
CA GLY A 107 -3.20 9.79 -24.28
C GLY A 107 -4.41 9.56 -23.36
N LYS A 108 -5.59 10.03 -23.81
CA LYS A 108 -6.84 9.99 -23.03
C LYS A 108 -7.28 8.59 -22.64
N LYS A 109 -7.07 7.60 -23.51
CA LYS A 109 -7.46 6.20 -23.20
C LYS A 109 -6.74 5.65 -21.99
N ALA A 110 -5.46 6.03 -21.78
CA ALA A 110 -4.71 5.63 -20.59
C ALA A 110 -5.30 6.24 -19.31
N VAL A 111 -5.74 7.50 -19.37
CA VAL A 111 -6.42 8.17 -18.24
C VAL A 111 -7.73 7.48 -17.90
N GLU A 112 -8.56 7.16 -18.90
CA GLU A 112 -9.82 6.43 -18.72
C GLU A 112 -9.58 5.09 -18.02
N ASN A 113 -8.59 4.32 -18.46
CA ASN A 113 -8.23 3.04 -17.87
C ASN A 113 -7.79 3.18 -16.39
N ILE A 114 -7.03 4.23 -16.06
CA ILE A 114 -6.62 4.51 -14.69
C ILE A 114 -7.83 4.85 -13.81
N ILE A 115 -8.74 5.69 -14.31
CA ILE A 115 -9.95 6.05 -13.56
C ILE A 115 -10.82 4.81 -13.31
N GLU A 116 -11.01 3.94 -14.31
CA GLU A 116 -11.73 2.67 -14.11
C GLU A 116 -11.04 1.77 -13.08
N MET A 117 -9.71 1.67 -13.11
CA MET A 117 -8.93 0.90 -12.13
C MET A 117 -9.15 1.41 -10.70
N THR A 118 -9.27 2.73 -10.48
CA THR A 118 -9.49 3.29 -9.13
C THR A 118 -10.88 3.01 -8.56
N LYS A 119 -11.83 2.58 -9.37
CA LYS A 119 -13.18 2.17 -8.91
C LYS A 119 -13.16 0.79 -8.25
N ILE A 120 -12.14 -0.03 -8.54
CA ILE A 120 -11.98 -1.36 -7.96
C ILE A 120 -11.45 -1.23 -6.55
N LYS A 121 -12.24 -1.67 -5.57
CA LYS A 121 -11.82 -1.70 -4.16
C LYS A 121 -11.42 -3.11 -3.76
N LEU A 122 -10.18 -3.26 -3.30
CA LEU A 122 -9.71 -4.53 -2.75
C LEU A 122 -10.38 -4.80 -1.41
N LYS A 123 -11.00 -5.95 -1.28
CA LYS A 123 -11.54 -6.42 -0.01
C LYS A 123 -10.42 -6.97 0.86
N ARG A 124 -10.50 -6.70 2.17
CA ARG A 124 -9.46 -7.06 3.14
C ARG A 124 -10.08 -7.72 4.36
N LYS A 125 -9.68 -8.95 4.67
CA LYS A 125 -10.11 -9.68 5.86
C LYS A 125 -9.85 -8.90 7.14
N ILE A 126 -8.66 -8.30 7.25
CA ILE A 126 -8.25 -7.50 8.41
C ILE A 126 -9.14 -6.27 8.65
N LYS A 127 -9.83 -5.78 7.62
CA LYS A 127 -10.79 -4.67 7.71
C LYS A 127 -12.20 -5.14 8.07
N GLY A 128 -12.46 -6.45 8.02
CA GLY A 128 -13.77 -7.05 8.23
C GLY A 128 -14.64 -7.11 6.97
N ASP A 129 -14.06 -6.90 5.78
CA ASP A 129 -14.78 -7.00 4.53
C ASP A 129 -15.25 -8.45 4.30
N GLN A 130 -16.46 -8.62 3.75
CA GLN A 130 -16.97 -9.94 3.38
C GLN A 130 -16.63 -10.26 1.92
N LEU A 131 -16.15 -11.49 1.67
CA LEU A 131 -16.12 -12.04 0.32
C LEU A 131 -17.56 -12.46 -0.04
N GLN A 132 -18.03 -11.96 -1.15
CA GLN A 132 -19.31 -12.39 -1.73
C GLN A 132 -19.11 -13.74 -2.45
#